data_3b89f6a0dec2e8638d5d333be85fb3d0
#
_entry.id   3b89f6a0dec2e8638d5d333be85fb3d0
#
_cell.length_a   1.000
_cell.length_b   1.000
_cell.length_c   1.000
_cell.angle_alpha   90.00
_cell.angle_beta   90.00
_cell.angle_gamma   90.00
#
_symmetry.space_group_name_H-M   'P 1'
#
loop_
_entity.id
_entity.type
_entity.pdbx_description
1 polymer ?
#
loop_
_entity_poly.entity_id
_entity_poly.type
_entity_poly.pdbx_seq_one_letter_code
_entity_poly.pdbx_strand_id
1 'polypeptide(L)'
;LSLHDALPILQAGRVVEETVSGSVAAKERAGFQKLLERMESGDVLIVTKLDRLGRNAMDVRQTVEHLASTGIRVHCLALGGVDLTSAAGKMTMQVLGAVAEFERDLLIERTQQGLIRAKAEGKKLGRPEATNTTTLVQKLKARDMTQAQVAQELKLGIATVKRHWNKA
;
A
#
# COMPACT_ATOMS: atom_id res chain seq x y z
N LEU A 1 -15.90 1.32 18.34
CA LEU A 1 -17.06 0.45 18.24
C LEU A 1 -16.68 -0.79 17.45
N SER A 2 -16.73 -1.95 18.09
CA SER A 2 -16.55 -3.24 17.43
C SER A 2 -17.80 -3.56 16.59
N LEU A 3 -17.64 -4.38 15.56
CA LEU A 3 -18.77 -4.94 14.80
C LEU A 3 -19.77 -5.66 15.76
N HIS A 4 -19.25 -6.29 16.81
CA HIS A 4 -20.03 -6.96 17.87
C HIS A 4 -20.91 -5.99 18.65
N ASP A 5 -20.49 -4.75 18.86
CA ASP A 5 -21.28 -3.75 19.61
C ASP A 5 -22.41 -3.17 18.75
N ALA A 6 -22.31 -3.23 17.43
CA ALA A 6 -23.33 -2.77 16.49
C ALA A 6 -24.35 -3.88 16.09
N LEU A 7 -23.98 -5.14 16.22
CA LEU A 7 -24.79 -6.30 15.83
C LEU A 7 -26.15 -6.40 16.52
N PRO A 8 -26.36 -6.00 17.79
CA PRO A 8 -27.68 -6.05 18.41
C PRO A 8 -28.69 -5.10 17.78
N ILE A 9 -28.22 -4.03 17.11
CA ILE A 9 -29.05 -2.99 16.50
C ILE A 9 -29.27 -3.27 15.01
N LEU A 10 -28.31 -3.95 14.38
CA LEU A 10 -28.34 -4.29 12.97
C LEU A 10 -28.44 -5.79 12.83
N GLN A 11 -29.59 -6.29 12.42
CA GLN A 11 -29.72 -7.69 12.01
C GLN A 11 -28.89 -7.90 10.73
N ALA A 12 -27.58 -8.12 10.91
CA ALA A 12 -26.68 -8.38 9.80
C ALA A 12 -27.03 -9.74 9.19
N GLY A 13 -27.56 -9.75 7.99
CA GLY A 13 -27.86 -10.97 7.25
C GLY A 13 -26.64 -11.81 6.94
N ARG A 14 -25.47 -11.15 6.82
CA ARG A 14 -24.18 -11.80 6.56
C ARG A 14 -23.03 -10.99 7.13
N VAL A 15 -22.08 -11.66 7.77
CA VAL A 15 -20.83 -11.07 8.26
C VAL A 15 -19.67 -11.72 7.51
N VAL A 16 -18.77 -10.91 6.95
CA VAL A 16 -17.51 -11.37 6.34
C VAL A 16 -16.36 -10.79 7.14
N GLU A 17 -15.58 -11.67 7.74
CA GLU A 17 -14.33 -11.32 8.41
C GLU A 17 -13.16 -11.69 7.50
N GLU A 18 -12.32 -10.72 7.19
CA GLU A 18 -11.16 -10.91 6.33
C GLU A 18 -9.92 -10.24 6.94
N THR A 19 -8.86 -11.02 7.10
CA THR A 19 -7.55 -10.52 7.54
C THR A 19 -6.67 -10.34 6.32
N VAL A 20 -6.65 -9.14 5.78
CA VAL A 20 -5.86 -8.77 4.59
C VAL A 20 -5.10 -7.48 4.85
N SER A 21 -3.89 -7.38 4.29
CA SER A 21 -3.11 -6.15 4.34
C SER A 21 -3.88 -4.98 3.72
N GLY A 22 -3.86 -3.82 4.36
CA GLY A 22 -4.48 -2.59 3.84
C GLY A 22 -3.92 -2.11 2.49
N SER A 23 -2.77 -2.66 2.04
CA SER A 23 -2.18 -2.36 0.73
C SER A 23 -2.87 -3.07 -0.44
N VAL A 24 -3.70 -4.09 -0.18
CA VAL A 24 -4.45 -4.83 -1.21
C VAL A 24 -5.72 -4.07 -1.56
N ALA A 25 -5.92 -3.80 -2.86
CA ALA A 25 -7.14 -3.15 -3.33
C ALA A 25 -8.39 -3.99 -3.02
N ALA A 26 -9.53 -3.35 -2.72
CA ALA A 26 -10.77 -4.06 -2.37
C ALA A 26 -11.17 -5.10 -3.42
N LYS A 27 -11.04 -4.75 -4.70
CA LYS A 27 -11.33 -5.63 -5.84
C LYS A 27 -10.42 -6.87 -5.96
N GLU A 28 -9.31 -6.92 -5.24
CA GLU A 28 -8.37 -8.03 -5.23
C GLU A 28 -8.56 -8.94 -4.00
N ARG A 29 -9.46 -8.56 -3.09
CA ARG A 29 -9.76 -9.32 -1.86
C ARG A 29 -10.84 -10.35 -2.12
N ALA A 30 -10.49 -11.62 -1.99
CA ALA A 30 -11.38 -12.73 -2.34
C ALA A 30 -12.69 -12.75 -1.50
N GLY A 31 -12.61 -12.41 -0.21
CA GLY A 31 -13.78 -12.34 0.67
C GLY A 31 -14.72 -11.20 0.28
N PHE A 32 -14.15 -10.03 -0.05
CA PHE A 32 -14.92 -8.89 -0.50
C PHE A 32 -15.61 -9.16 -1.84
N GLN A 33 -14.94 -9.79 -2.81
CA GLN A 33 -15.53 -10.17 -4.10
C GLN A 33 -16.71 -11.13 -3.92
N LYS A 34 -16.53 -12.21 -3.15
CA LYS A 34 -17.61 -13.15 -2.84
C LYS A 34 -18.80 -12.49 -2.13
N LEU A 35 -18.56 -11.44 -1.33
CA LEU A 35 -19.63 -10.66 -0.72
C LEU A 35 -20.39 -9.88 -1.79
N LEU A 36 -19.69 -9.17 -2.67
CA LEU A 36 -20.30 -8.37 -3.74
C LEU A 36 -21.12 -9.23 -4.72
N GLU A 37 -20.64 -10.41 -5.09
CA GLU A 37 -21.36 -11.36 -5.97
C GLU A 37 -22.72 -11.79 -5.40
N ARG A 38 -22.93 -11.64 -4.10
CA ARG A 38 -24.16 -12.05 -3.40
C ARG A 38 -25.07 -10.89 -3.01
N MET A 39 -24.61 -9.67 -3.27
CA MET A 39 -25.39 -8.47 -2.98
C MET A 39 -26.30 -8.10 -4.15
N GLU A 40 -27.47 -7.61 -3.81
CA GLU A 40 -28.52 -7.21 -4.75
C GLU A 40 -28.84 -5.72 -4.59
N SER A 41 -29.48 -5.14 -5.59
CA SER A 41 -29.97 -3.76 -5.49
C SER A 41 -30.92 -3.59 -4.32
N GLY A 42 -30.69 -2.56 -3.52
CA GLY A 42 -31.42 -2.30 -2.27
C GLY A 42 -30.69 -2.78 -1.02
N ASP A 43 -29.65 -3.61 -1.15
CA ASP A 43 -28.85 -4.07 -0.02
C ASP A 43 -28.05 -2.92 0.62
N VAL A 44 -27.62 -3.15 1.84
CA VAL A 44 -26.79 -2.23 2.62
C VAL A 44 -25.51 -2.91 3.03
N LEU A 45 -24.38 -2.38 2.55
CA LEU A 45 -23.06 -2.77 3.00
C LEU A 45 -22.64 -1.91 4.20
N ILE A 46 -22.32 -2.55 5.31
CA ILE A 46 -21.80 -1.88 6.50
C ILE A 46 -20.34 -2.25 6.68
N VAL A 47 -19.46 -1.26 6.74
CA VAL A 47 -18.05 -1.48 7.01
C VAL A 47 -17.63 -0.80 8.31
N THR A 48 -16.70 -1.40 9.02
CA THR A 48 -16.17 -0.83 10.27
C THR A 48 -15.33 0.40 10.01
N LYS A 49 -14.48 0.38 8.95
CA LYS A 49 -13.54 1.45 8.58
C LYS A 49 -13.46 1.58 7.06
N LEU A 50 -13.01 2.75 6.58
CA LEU A 50 -12.83 3.02 5.15
C LEU A 50 -11.79 2.11 4.47
N ASP A 51 -10.77 1.65 5.21
CA ASP A 51 -9.74 0.73 4.71
C ASP A 51 -10.29 -0.66 4.31
N ARG A 52 -11.54 -0.96 4.68
CA ARG A 52 -12.25 -2.14 4.18
C ARG A 52 -12.72 -1.97 2.73
N LEU A 53 -12.95 -0.74 2.29
CA LEU A 53 -13.45 -0.41 0.95
C LEU A 53 -12.33 -0.16 -0.07
N GLY A 54 -11.08 0.05 0.36
CA GLY A 54 -9.97 0.31 -0.56
C GLY A 54 -8.66 0.57 0.16
N ARG A 55 -7.56 0.57 -0.63
CA ARG A 55 -6.19 0.79 -0.14
C ARG A 55 -5.81 2.28 0.00
N ASN A 56 -6.55 3.17 -0.65
CA ASN A 56 -6.38 4.62 -0.60
C ASN A 56 -7.70 5.33 -0.89
N ALA A 57 -7.74 6.65 -0.73
CA ALA A 57 -8.95 7.45 -0.89
C ALA A 57 -9.61 7.29 -2.29
N MET A 58 -8.81 7.20 -3.34
CA MET A 58 -9.32 7.02 -4.72
C MET A 58 -9.98 5.65 -4.89
N ASP A 59 -9.34 4.58 -4.40
CA ASP A 59 -9.87 3.21 -4.48
C ASP A 59 -11.17 3.08 -3.66
N VAL A 60 -11.22 3.65 -2.47
CA VAL A 60 -12.44 3.72 -1.64
C VAL A 60 -13.56 4.45 -2.38
N ARG A 61 -13.28 5.60 -2.98
CA ARG A 61 -14.27 6.37 -3.75
C ARG A 61 -14.80 5.56 -4.92
N GLN A 62 -13.93 4.93 -5.71
CA GLN A 62 -14.35 4.09 -6.85
C GLN A 62 -15.23 2.92 -6.41
N THR A 63 -14.89 2.29 -5.28
CA THR A 63 -15.69 1.19 -4.71
C THR A 63 -17.07 1.68 -4.29
N VAL A 64 -17.17 2.84 -3.60
CA VAL A 64 -18.45 3.42 -3.19
C VAL A 64 -19.29 3.84 -4.40
N GLU A 65 -18.69 4.47 -5.41
CA GLU A 65 -19.37 4.87 -6.64
C GLU A 65 -19.90 3.65 -7.42
N HIS A 66 -19.11 2.58 -7.48
CA HIS A 66 -19.55 1.33 -8.11
C HIS A 66 -20.74 0.71 -7.36
N LEU A 67 -20.67 0.60 -6.05
CA LEU A 67 -21.78 0.08 -5.22
C LEU A 67 -23.05 0.94 -5.35
N ALA A 68 -22.88 2.27 -5.34
CA ALA A 68 -24.00 3.17 -5.55
C ALA A 68 -24.67 2.97 -6.93
N SER A 69 -23.86 2.73 -8.00
CA SER A 69 -24.38 2.48 -9.35
C SER A 69 -25.17 1.16 -9.48
N THR A 70 -24.89 0.19 -8.61
CA THR A 70 -25.63 -1.07 -8.51
C THR A 70 -26.80 -1.03 -7.52
N GLY A 71 -27.08 0.16 -6.95
CA GLY A 71 -28.17 0.35 -6.00
C GLY A 71 -27.89 -0.13 -4.58
N ILE A 72 -26.63 -0.37 -4.23
CA ILE A 72 -26.18 -0.80 -2.91
C ILE A 72 -25.78 0.43 -2.09
N ARG A 73 -26.31 0.58 -0.89
CA ARG A 73 -25.90 1.64 0.04
C ARG A 73 -24.71 1.19 0.86
N VAL A 74 -23.84 2.15 1.23
CA VAL A 74 -22.60 1.87 1.97
C VAL A 74 -22.52 2.73 3.22
N HIS A 75 -22.52 2.11 4.39
CA HIS A 75 -22.37 2.78 5.68
C HIS A 75 -21.02 2.49 6.32
N CYS A 76 -20.37 3.53 6.87
CA CYS A 76 -19.10 3.39 7.57
C CYS A 76 -19.25 3.71 9.06
N LEU A 77 -19.01 2.72 9.92
CA LEU A 77 -19.18 2.89 11.38
C LEU A 77 -18.16 3.86 11.98
N ALA A 78 -16.91 3.86 11.49
CA ALA A 78 -15.89 4.81 11.95
C ALA A 78 -16.23 6.27 11.68
N LEU A 79 -17.17 6.54 10.76
CA LEU A 79 -17.68 7.87 10.43
C LEU A 79 -19.08 8.13 11.03
N GLY A 80 -19.42 7.44 12.13
CA GLY A 80 -20.74 7.59 12.78
C GLY A 80 -21.87 6.94 12.00
N GLY A 81 -21.62 5.95 11.16
CA GLY A 81 -22.63 5.25 10.36
C GLY A 81 -23.13 6.05 9.15
N VAL A 82 -22.41 7.07 8.71
CA VAL A 82 -22.77 7.87 7.53
C VAL A 82 -22.91 7.00 6.30
N ASP A 83 -24.00 7.19 5.54
CA ASP A 83 -24.19 6.60 4.21
C ASP A 83 -23.28 7.30 3.20
N LEU A 84 -22.23 6.61 2.79
CA LEU A 84 -21.22 7.13 1.85
C LEU A 84 -21.76 7.32 0.42
N THR A 85 -22.90 6.66 0.10
CA THR A 85 -23.55 6.77 -1.22
C THR A 85 -24.47 7.99 -1.31
N SER A 86 -24.84 8.58 -0.16
CA SER A 86 -25.64 9.80 -0.08
C SER A 86 -24.86 11.04 -0.53
N ALA A 87 -25.56 12.14 -0.82
CA ALA A 87 -24.94 13.42 -1.15
C ALA A 87 -23.99 13.92 -0.04
N ALA A 88 -24.42 13.81 1.23
CA ALA A 88 -23.59 14.17 2.39
C ALA A 88 -22.37 13.25 2.53
N GLY A 89 -22.55 11.94 2.32
CA GLY A 89 -21.46 10.98 2.32
C GLY A 89 -20.43 11.23 1.21
N LYS A 90 -20.88 11.54 0.00
CA LYS A 90 -20.01 11.92 -1.12
C LYS A 90 -19.19 13.18 -0.78
N MET A 91 -19.81 14.19 -0.21
CA MET A 91 -19.10 15.39 0.25
C MET A 91 -18.06 15.05 1.33
N THR A 92 -18.44 14.25 2.32
CA THR A 92 -17.50 13.79 3.36
C THR A 92 -16.29 13.08 2.75
N MET A 93 -16.50 12.18 1.77
CA MET A 93 -15.44 11.48 1.08
C MET A 93 -14.53 12.42 0.27
N GLN A 94 -15.08 13.47 -0.34
CA GLN A 94 -14.29 14.48 -1.06
C GLN A 94 -13.37 15.25 -0.09
N VAL A 95 -13.91 15.68 1.05
CA VAL A 95 -13.12 16.40 2.08
C VAL A 95 -12.00 15.50 2.63
N LEU A 96 -12.32 14.25 2.98
CA LEU A 96 -11.31 13.29 3.45
C LEU A 96 -10.24 13.01 2.40
N GLY A 97 -10.62 12.91 1.13
CA GLY A 97 -9.69 12.77 0.01
C GLY A 97 -8.74 13.95 -0.10
N ALA A 98 -9.26 15.17 -0.07
CA ALA A 98 -8.45 16.38 -0.15
C ALA A 98 -7.48 16.51 1.05
N VAL A 99 -7.91 16.16 2.26
CA VAL A 99 -7.04 16.13 3.45
C VAL A 99 -5.92 15.10 3.29
N ALA A 100 -6.23 13.91 2.80
CA ALA A 100 -5.23 12.87 2.58
C ALA A 100 -4.19 13.25 1.50
N GLU A 101 -4.61 13.91 0.43
CA GLU A 101 -3.71 14.46 -0.58
C GLU A 101 -2.81 15.55 0.02
N PHE A 102 -3.35 16.48 0.77
CA PHE A 102 -2.60 17.53 1.44
C PHE A 102 -1.55 16.96 2.42
N GLU A 103 -1.93 15.97 3.25
CA GLU A 103 -0.98 15.30 4.15
C GLU A 103 0.16 14.62 3.36
N ARG A 104 -0.16 13.98 2.25
CA ARG A 104 0.83 13.36 1.37
C ARG A 104 1.81 14.37 0.80
N ASP A 105 1.30 15.52 0.31
CA ASP A 105 2.13 16.58 -0.27
C ASP A 105 3.08 17.17 0.78
N LEU A 106 2.59 17.40 2.00
CA LEU A 106 3.44 17.82 3.12
C LEU A 106 4.54 16.81 3.46
N LEU A 107 4.24 15.51 3.40
CA LEU A 107 5.24 14.46 3.64
C LEU A 107 6.30 14.44 2.53
N ILE A 108 5.88 14.61 1.26
CA ILE A 108 6.80 14.71 0.12
C ILE A 108 7.71 15.92 0.28
N GLU A 109 7.15 17.09 0.61
CA GLU A 109 7.91 18.32 0.82
C GLU A 109 8.94 18.17 1.95
N ARG A 110 8.53 17.64 3.11
CA ARG A 110 9.45 17.38 4.24
C ARG A 110 10.57 16.42 3.86
N THR A 111 10.24 15.38 3.09
CA THR A 111 11.23 14.41 2.60
C THR A 111 12.23 15.07 1.68
N GLN A 112 11.77 15.89 0.73
CA GLN A 112 12.65 16.62 -0.20
C GLN A 112 13.57 17.60 0.54
N GLN A 113 13.02 18.36 1.49
CA GLN A 113 13.82 19.25 2.33
C GLN A 113 14.88 18.50 3.15
N GLY A 114 14.50 17.32 3.70
CA GLY A 114 15.42 16.43 4.40
C GLY A 114 16.55 15.92 3.50
N LEU A 115 16.24 15.52 2.26
CA LEU A 115 17.22 15.08 1.28
C LEU A 115 18.18 16.21 0.86
N ILE A 116 17.65 17.42 0.64
CA ILE A 116 18.45 18.60 0.32
C ILE A 116 19.44 18.90 1.45
N ARG A 117 18.95 18.90 2.72
CA ARG A 117 19.80 19.12 3.89
C ARG A 117 20.89 18.05 4.01
N ALA A 118 20.51 16.77 3.89
CA ALA A 118 21.46 15.66 3.97
C ALA A 118 22.55 15.76 2.86
N LYS A 119 22.15 16.17 1.65
CA LYS A 119 23.09 16.41 0.54
C LYS A 119 24.03 17.60 0.82
N ALA A 120 23.52 18.68 1.39
CA ALA A 120 24.33 19.84 1.80
C ALA A 120 25.33 19.48 2.92
N GLU A 121 24.97 18.56 3.82
CA GLU A 121 25.84 18.01 4.85
C GLU A 121 26.85 16.97 4.30
N GLY A 122 26.90 16.74 2.99
CA GLY A 122 27.83 15.79 2.36
C GLY A 122 27.47 14.33 2.54
N LYS A 123 26.27 14.02 3.06
CA LYS A 123 25.83 12.63 3.19
C LYS A 123 25.57 12.01 1.82
N LYS A 124 26.16 10.87 1.54
CA LYS A 124 25.84 10.07 0.36
C LYS A 124 24.44 9.49 0.50
N LEU A 125 23.54 9.90 -0.40
CA LEU A 125 22.17 9.40 -0.45
C LEU A 125 22.10 8.16 -1.33
N GLY A 126 21.16 7.27 -1.03
CA GLY A 126 20.91 6.04 -1.76
C GLY A 126 21.44 4.79 -1.06
N ARG A 127 21.48 3.68 -1.82
CA ARG A 127 21.97 2.41 -1.28
C ARG A 127 23.48 2.53 -0.98
N PRO A 128 23.93 2.10 0.22
CA PRO A 128 25.36 2.06 0.54
C PRO A 128 26.16 1.28 -0.52
N GLU A 129 27.37 1.75 -0.82
CA GLU A 129 28.24 1.01 -1.72
C GLU A 129 28.61 -0.35 -1.12
N ALA A 130 28.60 -1.38 -1.95
CA ALA A 130 28.96 -2.73 -1.53
C ALA A 130 30.52 -2.86 -1.51
N THR A 131 31.18 -2.08 -0.66
CA THR A 131 32.64 -2.05 -0.52
C THR A 131 33.22 -3.44 -0.24
N ASN A 132 32.61 -4.19 0.68
CA ASN A 132 33.02 -5.56 0.99
C ASN A 132 33.00 -6.48 -0.25
N THR A 133 31.95 -6.38 -1.08
CA THR A 133 31.83 -7.15 -2.30
C THR A 133 32.92 -6.74 -3.29
N THR A 134 33.19 -5.43 -3.44
CA THR A 134 34.27 -4.94 -4.31
C THR A 134 35.62 -5.48 -3.86
N THR A 135 35.93 -5.39 -2.57
CA THR A 135 37.21 -5.86 -2.00
C THR A 135 37.38 -7.38 -2.19
N LEU A 136 36.33 -8.17 -1.98
CA LEU A 136 36.38 -9.62 -2.17
C LEU A 136 36.59 -9.98 -3.66
N VAL A 137 35.88 -9.34 -4.58
CA VAL A 137 36.04 -9.56 -6.01
C VAL A 137 37.46 -9.18 -6.46
N GLN A 138 37.98 -8.05 -6.01
CA GLN A 138 39.34 -7.59 -6.36
C GLN A 138 40.41 -8.53 -5.79
N LYS A 139 40.25 -9.02 -4.55
CA LYS A 139 41.15 -9.98 -3.92
C LYS A 139 41.22 -11.30 -4.71
N LEU A 140 40.10 -11.80 -5.19
CA LEU A 140 40.08 -13.04 -5.99
C LEU A 140 40.56 -12.80 -7.42
N LYS A 141 40.29 -11.65 -8.02
CA LYS A 141 40.88 -11.23 -9.29
C LYS A 141 42.40 -11.18 -9.22
N ALA A 142 42.99 -10.67 -8.14
CA ALA A 142 44.44 -10.63 -7.91
C ALA A 142 45.07 -12.05 -7.74
N ARG A 143 44.27 -13.09 -7.62
CA ARG A 143 44.68 -14.50 -7.62
C ARG A 143 44.51 -15.18 -8.99
N ASP A 144 44.40 -14.39 -10.06
CA ASP A 144 44.23 -14.83 -11.45
C ASP A 144 42.95 -15.67 -11.69
N MET A 145 41.94 -15.56 -10.80
CA MET A 145 40.67 -16.24 -11.00
C MET A 145 39.83 -15.53 -12.06
N THR A 146 39.16 -16.31 -12.89
CA THR A 146 38.22 -15.80 -13.89
C THR A 146 36.94 -15.29 -13.23
N GLN A 147 36.20 -14.40 -13.92
CA GLN A 147 34.92 -13.88 -13.42
C GLN A 147 33.92 -14.99 -13.06
N ALA A 148 33.90 -16.08 -13.82
CA ALA A 148 33.03 -17.22 -13.57
C ALA A 148 33.41 -17.96 -12.27
N GLN A 149 34.70 -18.19 -12.04
CA GLN A 149 35.20 -18.81 -10.81
C GLN A 149 34.93 -17.93 -9.58
N VAL A 150 35.13 -16.60 -9.70
CA VAL A 150 34.81 -15.63 -8.63
C VAL A 150 33.30 -15.62 -8.33
N ALA A 151 32.46 -15.71 -9.35
CA ALA A 151 31.02 -15.78 -9.18
C ALA A 151 30.60 -17.04 -8.39
N GLN A 152 31.20 -18.17 -8.69
CA GLN A 152 30.97 -19.44 -8.03
C GLN A 152 31.47 -19.43 -6.57
N GLU A 153 32.71 -18.98 -6.36
CA GLU A 153 33.35 -18.90 -5.05
C GLU A 153 32.59 -17.99 -4.06
N LEU A 154 32.19 -16.82 -4.53
CA LEU A 154 31.45 -15.85 -3.71
C LEU A 154 29.94 -16.07 -3.70
N LYS A 155 29.43 -17.08 -4.40
CA LYS A 155 27.98 -17.34 -4.60
C LYS A 155 27.22 -16.08 -5.07
N LEU A 156 27.81 -15.32 -5.99
CA LEU A 156 27.26 -14.09 -6.56
C LEU A 156 26.87 -14.31 -8.01
N GLY A 157 25.87 -13.59 -8.47
CA GLY A 157 25.54 -13.55 -9.89
C GLY A 157 26.69 -12.94 -10.70
N ILE A 158 26.98 -13.50 -11.89
CA ILE A 158 28.04 -13.03 -12.79
C ILE A 158 27.93 -11.53 -13.11
N ALA A 159 26.71 -11.01 -13.22
CA ALA A 159 26.47 -9.57 -13.44
C ALA A 159 26.98 -8.70 -12.27
N THR A 160 26.88 -9.21 -11.04
CA THR A 160 27.44 -8.54 -9.85
C THR A 160 28.95 -8.54 -9.89
N VAL A 161 29.57 -9.69 -10.20
CA VAL A 161 31.02 -9.78 -10.32
C VAL A 161 31.55 -8.84 -11.42
N LYS A 162 30.94 -8.82 -12.60
CA LYS A 162 31.29 -7.88 -13.69
C LYS A 162 31.24 -6.41 -13.26
N ARG A 163 30.22 -6.03 -12.49
CA ARG A 163 30.07 -4.65 -11.99
C ARG A 163 31.20 -4.23 -11.05
N HIS A 164 31.72 -5.16 -10.26
CA HIS A 164 32.78 -4.92 -9.29
C HIS A 164 34.18 -5.25 -9.81
N TRP A 165 34.31 -5.83 -11.02
CA TRP A 165 35.56 -6.30 -11.61
C TRP A 165 36.59 -5.20 -11.89
N ASN A 166 36.10 -4.02 -12.31
CA ASN A 166 36.96 -2.88 -12.66
C ASN A 166 36.73 -1.66 -11.75
N LYS A 167 36.03 -1.85 -10.61
CA LYS A 167 35.95 -0.80 -9.60
C LYS A 167 37.31 -0.71 -8.88
N ALA A 168 37.87 0.51 -8.88
CA ALA A 168 39.03 0.86 -8.06
C ALA A 168 38.58 1.02 -6.59
#